data_39ecbb76e5505ce9e22c560c9476d3bd
#
_entry.id   39ecbb76e5505ce9e22c560c9476d3bd
#
_cell.length_a   1.000
_cell.length_b   1.000
_cell.length_c   1.000
_cell.angle_alpha   90.00
_cell.angle_beta   90.00
_cell.angle_gamma   90.00
#
_symmetry.space_group_name_H-M   'P 1'
#
loop_
_entity.id
_entity.type
_entity.pdbx_description
1 polymer ?
#
loop_
_entity_poly.entity_id
_entity_poly.type
_entity_poly.pdbx_seq_one_letter_code
_entity_poly.pdbx_strand_id
1 'polypeptide(L)'
;MKVRALAEGLAWKGHQATVLTADWGLEKRAAETGEKNSVERSPFGWRRKESNVDTIYLPTLLHYRQVSWNPAVNRYCRAQLGEFDVAHVFGLYDLLGLAVASACRKRAIPYLVEPIGMFIPIIRNLWLKRIYHLAWGRQMLQGASAIVATSEQEIEELASGGIPREKIVMRRNGVEAPASLPELGTFRSLLEIPKDVKLVLFLGRLSEKKSPDLLLRAFAEVGKQLEGIVLAFAGPDEGGMKAQLEQMAKQLGVSRCVQFAGSAFGQDKWAAYRDADVFVLPSQNENFGNTAAEAVAVGTPVIVTEQCGIAPLLANQAGLVVKHDVSELAHALTRMLTDNKLRGHLQSGCAKVTKELGWEGPVREMESLYLKCVSHRARAGEIQQVG
;
A
#
# COMPACT_ATOMS: atom_id res chain seq x y z
N MET A 1 -0.06 4.95 -6.56
CA MET A 1 0.63 3.80 -7.18
C MET A 1 -0.37 2.70 -7.56
N LYS A 2 -1.01 1.99 -6.63
CA LYS A 2 -1.96 0.87 -6.88
C LYS A 2 -3.09 1.19 -7.87
N VAL A 3 -3.87 2.27 -7.63
CA VAL A 3 -4.99 2.67 -8.50
C VAL A 3 -4.51 2.97 -9.91
N ARG A 4 -3.38 3.67 -10.04
CA ARG A 4 -2.77 4.00 -11.32
C ARG A 4 -2.35 2.75 -12.08
N ALA A 5 -1.60 1.83 -11.45
CA ALA A 5 -1.15 0.59 -12.10
C ALA A 5 -2.33 -0.27 -12.59
N LEU A 6 -3.40 -0.36 -11.81
CA LEU A 6 -4.61 -1.08 -12.20
C LEU A 6 -5.32 -0.38 -13.39
N ALA A 7 -5.49 0.94 -13.33
CA ALA A 7 -6.14 1.70 -14.39
C ALA A 7 -5.34 1.65 -15.71
N GLU A 8 -4.02 1.82 -15.65
CA GLU A 8 -3.13 1.69 -16.81
C GLU A 8 -3.17 0.28 -17.39
N GLY A 9 -3.11 -0.76 -16.53
CA GLY A 9 -3.19 -2.15 -16.99
C GLY A 9 -4.50 -2.47 -17.69
N LEU A 10 -5.63 -1.94 -17.22
CA LEU A 10 -6.94 -2.07 -17.89
C LEU A 10 -6.98 -1.29 -19.21
N ALA A 11 -6.43 -0.08 -19.24
CA ALA A 11 -6.36 0.73 -20.46
C ALA A 11 -5.51 0.03 -21.54
N TRP A 12 -4.42 -0.63 -21.16
CA TRP A 12 -3.61 -1.46 -22.07
C TRP A 12 -4.39 -2.63 -22.68
N LYS A 13 -5.39 -3.15 -21.96
CA LYS A 13 -6.30 -4.22 -22.43
C LYS A 13 -7.46 -3.69 -23.27
N GLY A 14 -7.50 -2.37 -23.55
CA GLY A 14 -8.51 -1.74 -24.41
C GLY A 14 -9.73 -1.19 -23.65
N HIS A 15 -9.76 -1.24 -22.32
CA HIS A 15 -10.82 -0.64 -21.53
C HIS A 15 -10.64 0.87 -21.36
N GLN A 16 -11.76 1.59 -21.30
CA GLN A 16 -11.73 3.02 -20.93
C GLN A 16 -11.67 3.13 -19.40
N ALA A 17 -10.57 3.66 -18.88
CA ALA A 17 -10.35 3.81 -17.45
C ALA A 17 -10.34 5.29 -17.05
N THR A 18 -11.17 5.64 -16.06
CA THR A 18 -11.21 6.97 -15.47
C THR A 18 -10.95 6.87 -13.96
N VAL A 19 -9.99 7.65 -13.48
CA VAL A 19 -9.70 7.80 -12.05
C VAL A 19 -10.30 9.10 -11.55
N LEU A 20 -11.19 9.01 -10.56
CA LEU A 20 -11.77 10.16 -9.88
C LEU A 20 -11.10 10.35 -8.52
N THR A 21 -10.54 11.52 -8.26
CA THR A 21 -9.78 11.81 -7.04
C THR A 21 -9.95 13.27 -6.59
N ALA A 22 -9.54 13.57 -5.36
CA ALA A 22 -9.46 14.94 -4.85
C ALA A 22 -8.22 15.66 -5.43
N ASP A 23 -8.32 16.99 -5.61
CA ASP A 23 -7.20 17.81 -6.08
C ASP A 23 -6.20 18.17 -4.98
N TRP A 24 -6.44 17.72 -3.74
CA TRP A 24 -5.57 17.98 -2.60
C TRP A 24 -4.11 17.57 -2.86
N GLY A 25 -3.21 18.54 -2.76
CA GLY A 25 -1.77 18.34 -3.00
C GLY A 25 -1.37 18.24 -4.49
N LEU A 26 -2.28 18.48 -5.42
CA LEU A 26 -1.98 18.46 -6.85
C LEU A 26 -0.91 19.50 -7.21
N GLU A 27 -1.04 20.76 -6.74
CA GLU A 27 -0.07 21.82 -6.99
C GLU A 27 1.31 21.51 -6.42
N LYS A 28 1.36 20.95 -5.20
CA LYS A 28 2.61 20.56 -4.57
C LYS A 28 3.31 19.45 -5.35
N ARG A 29 2.58 18.42 -5.76
CA ARG A 29 3.12 17.33 -6.58
C ARG A 29 3.59 17.83 -7.95
N ALA A 30 2.81 18.67 -8.59
CA ALA A 30 3.17 19.27 -9.88
C ALA A 30 4.45 20.13 -9.79
N ALA A 31 4.68 20.78 -8.65
CA ALA A 31 5.91 21.52 -8.39
C ALA A 31 7.13 20.59 -8.13
N GLU A 32 6.91 19.47 -7.41
CA GLU A 32 7.95 18.49 -7.09
C GLU A 32 8.38 17.64 -8.30
N THR A 33 7.44 17.35 -9.22
CA THR A 33 7.69 16.48 -10.38
C THR A 33 8.01 17.26 -11.66
N GLY A 34 7.95 18.58 -11.65
CA GLY A 34 8.11 19.42 -12.87
C GLY A 34 6.92 19.34 -13.85
N GLU A 35 5.85 18.63 -13.49
CA GLU A 35 4.71 18.29 -14.37
C GLU A 35 3.61 19.36 -14.40
N LYS A 36 3.93 20.63 -14.14
CA LYS A 36 2.95 21.74 -14.11
C LYS A 36 2.08 21.86 -15.36
N ASN A 37 2.55 21.40 -16.53
CA ASN A 37 1.88 21.55 -17.82
C ASN A 37 1.01 20.35 -18.23
N SER A 38 0.85 19.34 -17.38
CA SER A 38 0.14 18.10 -17.75
C SER A 38 -1.33 18.05 -17.32
N VAL A 39 -1.85 19.16 -16.75
CA VAL A 39 -3.21 19.19 -16.18
C VAL A 39 -4.02 20.29 -16.87
N GLU A 40 -5.16 19.91 -17.42
CA GLU A 40 -6.09 20.81 -18.11
C GLU A 40 -7.31 21.14 -17.24
N ARG A 41 -7.95 22.29 -17.45
CA ARG A 41 -9.23 22.59 -16.80
C ARG A 41 -10.35 21.75 -17.40
N SER A 42 -11.19 21.20 -16.53
CA SER A 42 -12.40 20.47 -16.91
C SER A 42 -13.65 21.09 -16.26
N PRO A 43 -14.86 20.76 -16.71
CA PRO A 43 -16.10 21.25 -16.09
C PRO A 43 -16.25 20.87 -14.60
N PHE A 44 -15.51 19.87 -14.14
CA PHE A 44 -15.60 19.33 -12.78
C PHE A 44 -14.40 19.67 -11.89
N GLY A 45 -13.33 20.26 -12.44
CA GLY A 45 -12.09 20.59 -11.76
C GLY A 45 -10.91 20.53 -12.71
N TRP A 46 -9.97 19.63 -12.49
CA TRP A 46 -8.80 19.44 -13.34
C TRP A 46 -8.80 18.05 -13.97
N ARG A 47 -8.25 17.92 -15.16
CA ARG A 47 -8.12 16.65 -15.90
C ARG A 47 -6.69 16.44 -16.34
N ARG A 48 -6.22 15.19 -16.20
CA ARG A 48 -4.96 14.73 -16.77
C ARG A 48 -5.23 13.46 -17.57
N LYS A 49 -4.74 13.41 -18.79
CA LYS A 49 -4.76 12.18 -19.60
C LYS A 49 -3.35 11.65 -19.74
N GLU A 50 -3.12 10.43 -19.26
CA GLU A 50 -1.82 9.78 -19.30
C GLU A 50 -2.01 8.28 -19.46
N SER A 51 -1.19 7.60 -20.28
CA SER A 51 -1.26 6.15 -20.53
C SER A 51 -2.69 5.65 -20.87
N ASN A 52 -3.46 6.42 -21.63
CA ASN A 52 -4.87 6.17 -21.94
C ASN A 52 -5.81 6.12 -20.72
N VAL A 53 -5.39 6.66 -19.59
CA VAL A 53 -6.22 6.83 -18.40
C VAL A 53 -6.60 8.30 -18.23
N ASP A 54 -7.87 8.55 -18.02
CA ASP A 54 -8.38 9.88 -17.65
C ASP A 54 -8.38 10.03 -16.13
N THR A 55 -7.65 11.00 -15.59
CA THR A 55 -7.69 11.34 -14.17
C THR A 55 -8.41 12.66 -13.97
N ILE A 56 -9.51 12.64 -13.23
CA ILE A 56 -10.31 13.83 -12.89
C ILE A 56 -10.05 14.19 -11.44
N TYR A 57 -9.54 15.40 -11.21
CA TYR A 57 -9.26 15.96 -9.90
C TYR A 57 -10.39 16.89 -9.49
N LEU A 58 -11.15 16.51 -8.49
CA LEU A 58 -12.28 17.30 -8.00
C LEU A 58 -11.82 18.33 -6.97
N PRO A 59 -12.32 19.58 -7.03
CA PRO A 59 -12.01 20.60 -6.04
C PRO A 59 -12.31 20.16 -4.63
N THR A 60 -11.35 20.37 -3.74
CA THR A 60 -11.44 20.05 -2.32
C THR A 60 -11.76 21.32 -1.54
N LEU A 61 -12.94 21.38 -0.92
CA LEU A 61 -13.33 22.51 -0.08
C LEU A 61 -12.80 22.39 1.36
N LEU A 62 -12.83 21.16 1.91
CA LEU A 62 -12.32 20.86 3.24
C LEU A 62 -11.51 19.58 3.19
N HIS A 63 -10.42 19.57 3.92
CA HIS A 63 -9.56 18.40 4.07
C HIS A 63 -9.13 18.23 5.53
N TYR A 64 -9.32 17.02 6.03
CA TYR A 64 -8.82 16.63 7.33
C TYR A 64 -8.18 15.26 7.24
N ARG A 65 -6.85 15.19 7.31
CA ARG A 65 -6.06 13.95 7.14
C ARG A 65 -6.30 13.27 5.79
N GLN A 66 -7.03 12.14 5.78
CA GLN A 66 -7.34 11.36 4.57
C GLN A 66 -8.79 11.57 4.10
N VAL A 67 -9.58 12.37 4.81
CA VAL A 67 -10.95 12.67 4.46
C VAL A 67 -10.99 13.98 3.71
N SER A 68 -11.53 13.96 2.50
CA SER A 68 -11.77 15.15 1.70
C SER A 68 -13.26 15.38 1.46
N TRP A 69 -13.67 16.64 1.44
CA TRP A 69 -15.01 17.02 1.05
C TRP A 69 -15.00 17.70 -0.30
N ASN A 70 -15.53 17.00 -1.30
CA ASN A 70 -15.50 17.36 -2.71
C ASN A 70 -16.93 17.42 -3.26
N PRO A 71 -17.71 18.50 -3.03
CA PRO A 71 -19.13 18.55 -3.41
C PRO A 71 -19.34 18.43 -4.92
N ALA A 72 -18.35 18.75 -5.73
CA ALA A 72 -18.37 18.55 -7.19
C ALA A 72 -18.60 17.07 -7.59
N VAL A 73 -18.35 16.09 -6.70
CA VAL A 73 -18.59 14.67 -6.96
C VAL A 73 -20.04 14.39 -7.32
N ASN A 74 -21.01 15.05 -6.67
CA ASN A 74 -22.42 14.86 -6.96
C ASN A 74 -22.80 15.37 -8.37
N ARG A 75 -22.18 16.46 -8.81
CA ARG A 75 -22.38 16.99 -10.17
C ARG A 75 -21.74 16.08 -11.20
N TYR A 76 -20.52 15.60 -10.93
CA TYR A 76 -19.84 14.61 -11.77
C TYR A 76 -20.66 13.34 -11.93
N CYS A 77 -21.10 12.73 -10.84
CA CYS A 77 -21.90 11.52 -10.87
C CYS A 77 -23.22 11.70 -11.63
N ARG A 78 -23.88 12.86 -11.52
CA ARG A 78 -25.11 13.14 -12.28
C ARG A 78 -24.86 13.21 -13.78
N ALA A 79 -23.76 13.80 -14.18
CA ALA A 79 -23.45 14.06 -15.58
C ALA A 79 -22.79 12.87 -16.29
N GLN A 80 -21.89 12.16 -15.62
CA GLN A 80 -20.96 11.23 -16.26
C GLN A 80 -21.09 9.77 -15.80
N LEU A 81 -21.63 9.50 -14.61
CA LEU A 81 -21.61 8.15 -14.04
C LEU A 81 -22.38 7.13 -14.90
N GLY A 82 -23.36 7.57 -15.67
CA GLY A 82 -24.11 6.68 -16.57
C GLY A 82 -23.32 6.12 -17.75
N GLU A 83 -22.16 6.71 -18.05
CA GLU A 83 -21.28 6.28 -19.14
C GLU A 83 -20.36 5.09 -18.71
N PHE A 84 -20.37 4.75 -17.42
CA PHE A 84 -19.52 3.68 -16.87
C PHE A 84 -20.31 2.40 -16.63
N ASP A 85 -19.71 1.29 -16.99
CA ASP A 85 -20.26 -0.04 -16.75
C ASP A 85 -20.10 -0.49 -15.30
N VAL A 86 -19.00 -0.09 -14.64
CA VAL A 86 -18.65 -0.46 -13.28
C VAL A 86 -17.84 0.63 -12.60
N ALA A 87 -17.97 0.77 -11.29
CA ALA A 87 -17.14 1.64 -10.48
C ALA A 87 -16.35 0.85 -9.43
N HIS A 88 -15.12 1.28 -9.11
CA HIS A 88 -14.29 0.69 -8.05
C HIS A 88 -13.88 1.76 -7.05
N VAL A 89 -14.29 1.59 -5.79
CA VAL A 89 -14.05 2.53 -4.69
C VAL A 89 -12.87 2.00 -3.87
N PHE A 90 -11.84 2.83 -3.70
CA PHE A 90 -10.66 2.53 -2.88
C PHE A 90 -10.71 3.29 -1.56
N GLY A 91 -10.64 2.56 -0.45
CA GLY A 91 -10.74 3.09 0.90
C GLY A 91 -12.19 3.16 1.42
N LEU A 92 -12.33 3.29 2.75
CA LEU A 92 -13.65 3.31 3.41
C LEU A 92 -14.03 4.70 3.93
N TYR A 93 -13.06 5.50 4.37
CA TYR A 93 -13.33 6.71 5.14
C TYR A 93 -13.33 7.99 4.31
N ASP A 94 -13.36 7.90 2.98
CA ASP A 94 -13.45 9.06 2.10
C ASP A 94 -14.90 9.35 1.68
N LEU A 95 -15.30 10.62 1.78
CA LEU A 95 -16.64 11.07 1.40
C LEU A 95 -16.88 10.99 -0.12
N LEU A 96 -15.81 11.08 -0.92
CA LEU A 96 -15.87 10.93 -2.36
C LEU A 96 -16.34 9.52 -2.75
N GLY A 97 -15.69 8.48 -2.21
CA GLY A 97 -16.06 7.09 -2.46
C GLY A 97 -17.49 6.77 -2.01
N LEU A 98 -17.90 7.32 -0.87
CA LEU A 98 -19.27 7.18 -0.36
C LEU A 98 -20.31 7.80 -1.30
N ALA A 99 -20.04 8.99 -1.84
CA ALA A 99 -20.92 9.66 -2.79
C ALA A 99 -21.04 8.88 -4.10
N VAL A 100 -19.93 8.36 -4.64
CA VAL A 100 -19.92 7.50 -5.84
C VAL A 100 -20.70 6.22 -5.59
N ALA A 101 -20.46 5.49 -4.50
CA ALA A 101 -21.20 4.28 -4.17
C ALA A 101 -22.71 4.52 -4.02
N SER A 102 -23.09 5.65 -3.40
CA SER A 102 -24.50 6.05 -3.29
C SER A 102 -25.14 6.34 -4.66
N ALA A 103 -24.40 7.03 -5.55
CA ALA A 103 -24.87 7.32 -6.91
C ALA A 103 -24.98 6.05 -7.77
N CYS A 104 -24.05 5.10 -7.63
CA CYS A 104 -24.08 3.78 -8.27
C CYS A 104 -25.34 3.00 -7.87
N ARG A 105 -25.64 2.92 -6.57
CA ARG A 105 -26.87 2.23 -6.09
C ARG A 105 -28.14 2.83 -6.69
N LYS A 106 -28.23 4.16 -6.76
CA LYS A 106 -29.42 4.85 -7.32
C LYS A 106 -29.63 4.58 -8.81
N ARG A 107 -28.57 4.20 -9.53
CA ARG A 107 -28.57 3.97 -10.99
C ARG A 107 -28.40 2.50 -11.37
N ALA A 108 -28.42 1.63 -10.39
CA ALA A 108 -28.14 0.20 -10.56
C ALA A 108 -26.82 -0.09 -11.31
N ILE A 109 -25.80 0.77 -11.14
CA ILE A 109 -24.45 0.54 -11.66
C ILE A 109 -23.70 -0.34 -10.66
N PRO A 110 -23.13 -1.49 -11.07
CA PRO A 110 -22.35 -2.32 -10.18
C PRO A 110 -21.12 -1.55 -9.68
N TYR A 111 -20.78 -1.72 -8.40
CA TYR A 111 -19.59 -1.13 -7.87
C TYR A 111 -18.88 -2.11 -6.91
N LEU A 112 -17.58 -1.97 -6.86
CA LEU A 112 -16.70 -2.72 -5.96
C LEU A 112 -16.14 -1.79 -4.90
N VAL A 113 -15.77 -2.36 -3.75
CA VAL A 113 -15.10 -1.62 -2.67
C VAL A 113 -13.84 -2.36 -2.28
N GLU A 114 -12.72 -1.65 -2.22
CA GLU A 114 -11.46 -2.16 -1.69
C GLU A 114 -11.11 -1.38 -0.41
N PRO A 115 -11.28 -1.97 0.79
CA PRO A 115 -11.12 -1.27 2.07
C PRO A 115 -9.69 -0.86 2.41
N ILE A 116 -8.69 -1.53 1.86
CA ILE A 116 -7.25 -1.25 2.04
C ILE A 116 -6.85 -1.31 3.54
N GLY A 117 -7.26 -2.38 4.24
CA GLY A 117 -6.96 -2.57 5.67
C GLY A 117 -7.59 -1.52 6.59
N MET A 118 -8.66 -0.85 6.13
CA MET A 118 -9.36 0.18 6.92
C MET A 118 -10.61 -0.35 7.61
N PHE A 119 -10.94 -1.63 7.44
CA PHE A 119 -12.20 -2.17 7.96
C PHE A 119 -12.18 -2.22 9.50
N ILE A 120 -11.11 -2.73 10.12
CA ILE A 120 -10.95 -2.70 11.57
C ILE A 120 -10.33 -1.37 12.00
N PRO A 121 -11.02 -0.57 12.82
CA PRO A 121 -10.46 0.67 13.35
C PRO A 121 -9.44 0.35 14.46
N ILE A 122 -8.16 0.32 14.14
CA ILE A 122 -7.09 -0.07 15.08
C ILE A 122 -6.54 1.12 15.88
N ILE A 123 -6.52 2.35 15.33
CA ILE A 123 -5.85 3.49 15.97
C ILE A 123 -6.70 4.75 15.87
N ARG A 124 -6.85 5.48 17.00
CA ARG A 124 -7.48 6.81 17.17
C ARG A 124 -8.92 6.98 16.64
N ASN A 125 -9.71 7.73 17.38
CA ASN A 125 -11.11 8.11 17.06
C ASN A 125 -12.03 6.91 16.76
N LEU A 126 -11.90 5.83 17.52
CA LEU A 126 -12.66 4.59 17.34
C LEU A 126 -14.17 4.83 17.32
N TRP A 127 -14.68 5.78 18.13
CA TRP A 127 -16.09 6.11 18.19
C TRP A 127 -16.60 6.79 16.91
N LEU A 128 -15.82 7.73 16.33
CA LEU A 128 -16.17 8.37 15.05
C LEU A 128 -16.22 7.34 13.90
N LYS A 129 -15.24 6.43 13.88
CA LYS A 129 -15.18 5.35 12.89
C LYS A 129 -16.36 4.38 13.05
N ARG A 130 -16.76 4.05 14.29
CA ARG A 130 -17.95 3.24 14.57
C ARG A 130 -19.22 3.92 14.10
N ILE A 131 -19.40 5.23 14.37
CA ILE A 131 -20.53 6.00 13.86
C ILE A 131 -20.55 6.01 12.34
N TYR A 132 -19.41 6.25 11.70
CA TYR A 132 -19.30 6.21 10.25
C TYR A 132 -19.71 4.84 9.68
N HIS A 133 -19.20 3.75 10.26
CA HIS A 133 -19.56 2.39 9.86
C HIS A 133 -21.06 2.11 9.99
N LEU A 134 -21.67 2.51 11.09
CA LEU A 134 -23.09 2.32 11.32
C LEU A 134 -23.95 3.16 10.38
N ALA A 135 -23.56 4.42 10.14
CA ALA A 135 -24.36 5.35 9.35
C ALA A 135 -24.23 5.13 7.83
N TRP A 136 -23.01 4.84 7.34
CA TRP A 136 -22.74 4.84 5.88
C TRP A 136 -21.86 3.68 5.42
N GLY A 137 -20.82 3.31 6.16
CA GLY A 137 -19.85 2.30 5.76
C GLY A 137 -20.48 0.94 5.53
N ARG A 138 -21.38 0.52 6.43
CA ARG A 138 -22.12 -0.76 6.30
C ARG A 138 -22.97 -0.80 5.04
N GLN A 139 -23.71 0.27 4.77
CA GLN A 139 -24.55 0.36 3.57
C GLN A 139 -23.74 0.36 2.28
N MET A 140 -22.55 1.01 2.27
CA MET A 140 -21.63 0.99 1.14
C MET A 140 -21.09 -0.41 0.87
N LEU A 141 -20.66 -1.14 1.91
CA LEU A 141 -20.14 -2.49 1.79
C LEU A 141 -21.23 -3.51 1.42
N GLN A 142 -22.39 -3.45 2.04
CA GLN A 142 -23.51 -4.36 1.75
C GLN A 142 -24.06 -4.20 0.33
N GLY A 143 -24.08 -2.96 -0.18
CA GLY A 143 -24.54 -2.66 -1.54
C GLY A 143 -23.50 -2.91 -2.64
N ALA A 144 -22.25 -3.21 -2.28
CA ALA A 144 -21.21 -3.54 -3.26
C ALA A 144 -21.49 -4.88 -3.94
N SER A 145 -21.18 -4.98 -5.22
CA SER A 145 -21.23 -6.23 -5.99
C SER A 145 -20.14 -7.21 -5.55
N ALA A 146 -18.96 -6.69 -5.19
CA ALA A 146 -17.88 -7.44 -4.59
C ALA A 146 -17.03 -6.53 -3.69
N ILE A 147 -16.34 -7.13 -2.73
CA ILE A 147 -15.38 -6.47 -1.85
C ILE A 147 -14.02 -7.09 -2.11
N VAL A 148 -13.03 -6.25 -2.43
CA VAL A 148 -11.68 -6.71 -2.77
C VAL A 148 -10.80 -6.64 -1.53
N ALA A 149 -10.30 -7.79 -1.09
CA ALA A 149 -9.30 -7.91 -0.04
C ALA A 149 -7.92 -8.18 -0.65
N THR A 150 -6.85 -7.70 -0.02
CA THR A 150 -5.48 -7.85 -0.53
C THR A 150 -4.66 -8.90 0.21
N SER A 151 -5.23 -9.49 1.27
CA SER A 151 -4.62 -10.56 2.07
C SER A 151 -5.69 -11.46 2.70
N GLU A 152 -5.28 -12.66 3.11
CA GLU A 152 -6.13 -13.59 3.88
C GLU A 152 -6.56 -12.96 5.22
N GLN A 153 -5.66 -12.21 5.87
CA GLN A 153 -5.99 -11.49 7.09
C GLN A 153 -7.17 -10.52 6.86
N GLU A 154 -7.16 -9.74 5.77
CA GLU A 154 -8.24 -8.80 5.46
C GLU A 154 -9.56 -9.54 5.13
N ILE A 155 -9.49 -10.73 4.52
CA ILE A 155 -10.66 -11.60 4.30
C ILE A 155 -11.29 -12.00 5.64
N GLU A 156 -10.48 -12.47 6.59
CA GLU A 156 -10.97 -12.87 7.92
C GLU A 156 -11.53 -11.68 8.71
N GLU A 157 -10.88 -10.53 8.62
CA GLU A 157 -11.35 -9.28 9.23
C GLU A 157 -12.73 -8.87 8.69
N LEU A 158 -12.92 -8.91 7.37
CA LEU A 158 -14.18 -8.58 6.71
C LEU A 158 -15.28 -9.60 7.05
N ALA A 159 -14.97 -10.88 6.97
CA ALA A 159 -15.92 -11.95 7.28
C ALA A 159 -16.38 -11.91 8.75
N SER A 160 -15.44 -11.73 9.68
CA SER A 160 -15.73 -11.56 11.11
C SER A 160 -16.56 -10.32 11.40
N GLY A 161 -16.44 -9.29 10.56
CA GLY A 161 -17.26 -8.07 10.61
C GLY A 161 -18.63 -8.19 9.97
N GLY A 162 -19.03 -9.40 9.54
CA GLY A 162 -20.36 -9.70 9.01
C GLY A 162 -20.53 -9.46 7.51
N ILE A 163 -19.42 -9.40 6.76
CA ILE A 163 -19.45 -9.40 5.30
C ILE A 163 -19.53 -10.86 4.81
N PRO A 164 -20.50 -11.22 3.95
CA PRO A 164 -20.60 -12.56 3.40
C PRO A 164 -19.33 -12.94 2.60
N ARG A 165 -18.77 -14.12 2.89
CA ARG A 165 -17.51 -14.57 2.26
C ARG A 165 -17.60 -14.63 0.73
N GLU A 166 -18.75 -14.97 0.19
CA GLU A 166 -19.03 -15.03 -1.25
C GLU A 166 -18.92 -13.67 -1.96
N LYS A 167 -19.00 -12.56 -1.20
CA LYS A 167 -18.78 -11.20 -1.71
C LYS A 167 -17.32 -10.77 -1.64
N ILE A 168 -16.48 -11.48 -0.90
CA ILE A 168 -15.08 -11.11 -0.70
C ILE A 168 -14.20 -11.83 -1.74
N VAL A 169 -13.47 -11.07 -2.52
CA VAL A 169 -12.57 -11.58 -3.54
C VAL A 169 -11.15 -11.15 -3.18
N MET A 170 -10.24 -12.13 -3.09
CA MET A 170 -8.83 -11.82 -2.87
C MET A 170 -8.16 -11.35 -4.16
N ARG A 171 -7.44 -10.25 -4.10
CA ARG A 171 -6.56 -9.75 -5.14
C ARG A 171 -5.31 -9.16 -4.49
N ARG A 172 -4.19 -9.84 -4.64
CA ARG A 172 -2.91 -9.36 -4.14
C ARG A 172 -2.48 -8.07 -4.85
N ASN A 173 -1.69 -7.25 -4.16
CA ASN A 173 -1.09 -6.09 -4.79
C ASN A 173 0.05 -6.52 -5.72
N GLY A 174 0.17 -5.84 -6.84
CA GLY A 174 1.35 -5.95 -7.67
C GLY A 174 2.44 -4.97 -7.22
N VAL A 175 3.66 -5.28 -7.57
CA VAL A 175 4.83 -4.41 -7.44
C VAL A 175 5.61 -4.45 -8.74
N GLU A 176 6.12 -3.32 -9.13
CA GLU A 176 6.96 -3.16 -10.31
C GLU A 176 8.16 -2.31 -9.93
N ALA A 177 9.35 -2.89 -10.07
CA ALA A 177 10.58 -2.13 -9.97
C ALA A 177 10.74 -1.21 -11.20
N PRO A 178 11.38 -0.04 -11.06
CA PRO A 178 11.63 0.82 -12.20
C PRO A 178 12.54 0.12 -13.22
N ALA A 179 12.35 0.43 -14.51
CA ALA A 179 13.15 -0.14 -15.59
C ALA A 179 14.67 0.13 -15.43
N SER A 180 15.01 1.25 -14.78
CA SER A 180 16.39 1.59 -14.41
C SER A 180 16.51 1.72 -12.91
N LEU A 181 17.27 0.83 -12.30
CA LEU A 181 17.60 0.89 -10.88
C LEU A 181 18.79 1.85 -10.64
N PRO A 182 18.82 2.57 -9.50
CA PRO A 182 19.96 3.37 -9.09
C PRO A 182 21.26 2.55 -9.04
N GLU A 183 22.41 3.20 -9.13
CA GLU A 183 23.69 2.53 -8.94
C GLU A 183 23.82 1.94 -7.54
N LEU A 184 24.47 0.78 -7.45
CA LEU A 184 24.76 0.14 -6.17
C LEU A 184 25.72 1.02 -5.35
N GLY A 185 25.41 1.20 -4.08
CA GLY A 185 26.18 2.05 -3.17
C GLY A 185 25.67 3.49 -3.07
N THR A 186 24.66 3.90 -3.87
CA THR A 186 24.11 5.27 -3.84
C THR A 186 23.57 5.65 -2.47
N PHE A 187 22.74 4.79 -1.85
CA PHE A 187 22.19 5.05 -0.53
C PHE A 187 23.22 4.93 0.59
N ARG A 188 24.16 3.98 0.46
CA ARG A 188 25.29 3.85 1.39
C ARG A 188 26.18 5.09 1.39
N SER A 189 26.49 5.63 0.20
CA SER A 189 27.28 6.86 0.06
C SER A 189 26.59 8.06 0.67
N LEU A 190 25.25 8.18 0.53
CA LEU A 190 24.45 9.24 1.15
C LEU A 190 24.56 9.23 2.69
N LEU A 191 24.65 8.05 3.27
CA LEU A 191 24.71 7.83 4.73
C LEU A 191 26.13 7.55 5.23
N GLU A 192 27.15 7.68 4.40
CA GLU A 192 28.57 7.40 4.74
C GLU A 192 28.78 6.00 5.33
N ILE A 193 28.01 5.00 4.87
CA ILE A 193 28.10 3.61 5.33
C ILE A 193 29.15 2.85 4.51
N PRO A 194 30.23 2.32 5.13
CA PRO A 194 31.25 1.54 4.44
C PRO A 194 30.67 0.28 3.77
N LYS A 195 31.33 -0.21 2.72
CA LYS A 195 30.85 -1.36 1.93
C LYS A 195 30.89 -2.68 2.72
N ASP A 196 31.80 -2.80 3.66
CA ASP A 196 31.99 -3.97 4.55
C ASP A 196 31.04 -4.00 5.73
N VAL A 197 30.36 -2.89 6.03
CA VAL A 197 29.34 -2.79 7.09
C VAL A 197 28.01 -3.35 6.61
N LYS A 198 27.35 -4.20 7.39
CA LYS A 198 26.03 -4.75 7.05
C LYS A 198 24.93 -3.72 7.31
N LEU A 199 24.07 -3.51 6.32
CA LEU A 199 22.97 -2.56 6.36
C LEU A 199 21.63 -3.25 6.58
N VAL A 200 21.03 -3.01 7.74
CA VAL A 200 19.64 -3.32 8.05
C VAL A 200 18.80 -2.11 7.70
N LEU A 201 17.78 -2.29 6.86
CA LEU A 201 16.92 -1.19 6.40
C LEU A 201 15.49 -1.35 6.92
N PHE A 202 14.96 -0.30 7.52
CA PHE A 202 13.54 -0.05 7.65
C PHE A 202 13.14 1.08 6.70
N LEU A 203 12.14 0.88 5.85
CA LEU A 203 11.61 1.92 4.99
C LEU A 203 10.09 1.97 5.07
N GLY A 204 9.56 3.10 5.52
CA GLY A 204 8.13 3.33 5.72
C GLY A 204 7.88 4.49 6.68
N ARG A 205 6.61 4.83 6.89
CA ARG A 205 6.27 5.83 7.91
C ARG A 205 6.75 5.38 9.29
N LEU A 206 7.43 6.25 10.00
CA LEU A 206 7.80 6.00 11.40
C LEU A 206 6.54 6.17 12.25
N SER A 207 5.85 5.09 12.56
CA SER A 207 4.59 5.08 13.30
C SER A 207 4.45 3.83 14.16
N GLU A 208 3.65 3.90 15.22
CA GLU A 208 3.38 2.77 16.13
C GLU A 208 2.96 1.49 15.39
N LYS A 209 2.08 1.62 14.40
CA LYS A 209 1.60 0.48 13.59
C LYS A 209 2.73 -0.28 12.88
N LYS A 210 3.80 0.43 12.51
CA LYS A 210 4.96 -0.13 11.81
C LYS A 210 6.03 -0.67 12.74
N SER A 211 5.91 -0.41 14.04
CA SER A 211 6.79 -0.88 15.12
C SER A 211 8.30 -0.73 14.86
N PRO A 212 8.78 0.48 14.47
CA PRO A 212 10.21 0.71 14.31
C PRO A 212 10.96 0.57 15.65
N ASP A 213 10.28 0.77 16.77
CA ASP A 213 10.79 0.57 18.13
C ASP A 213 11.10 -0.91 18.43
N LEU A 214 10.26 -1.84 17.95
CA LEU A 214 10.51 -3.28 18.04
C LEU A 214 11.82 -3.63 17.32
N LEU A 215 12.00 -3.12 16.09
CA LEU A 215 13.23 -3.33 15.33
C LEU A 215 14.44 -2.76 16.03
N LEU A 216 14.34 -1.56 16.59
CA LEU A 216 15.46 -0.93 17.30
C LEU A 216 15.89 -1.74 18.53
N ARG A 217 14.93 -2.27 19.29
CA ARG A 217 15.23 -3.16 20.44
C ARG A 217 15.92 -4.46 19.99
N ALA A 218 15.38 -5.11 18.97
CA ALA A 218 15.96 -6.32 18.41
C ALA A 218 17.38 -6.07 17.85
N PHE A 219 17.58 -4.94 17.12
CA PHE A 219 18.88 -4.54 16.62
C PHE A 219 19.89 -4.28 17.74
N ALA A 220 19.47 -3.68 18.86
CA ALA A 220 20.33 -3.45 20.00
C ALA A 220 20.77 -4.78 20.68
N GLU A 221 19.92 -5.81 20.68
CA GLU A 221 20.34 -7.15 21.15
C GLU A 221 21.40 -7.78 20.23
N VAL A 222 21.21 -7.65 18.92
CA VAL A 222 22.18 -8.14 17.93
C VAL A 222 23.50 -7.38 18.03
N GLY A 223 23.47 -6.05 18.21
CA GLY A 223 24.65 -5.19 18.34
C GLY A 223 25.53 -5.49 19.56
N LYS A 224 25.04 -6.24 20.55
CA LYS A 224 25.86 -6.74 21.66
C LYS A 224 26.81 -7.86 21.25
N GLN A 225 26.52 -8.54 20.14
CA GLN A 225 27.23 -9.75 19.69
C GLN A 225 27.91 -9.55 18.33
N LEU A 226 27.45 -8.60 17.53
CA LEU A 226 27.94 -8.36 16.16
C LEU A 226 28.39 -6.90 16.01
N GLU A 227 29.61 -6.74 15.51
CA GLU A 227 30.16 -5.46 15.06
C GLU A 227 29.96 -5.28 13.55
N GLY A 228 30.19 -4.08 13.03
CA GLY A 228 30.08 -3.81 11.60
C GLY A 228 28.66 -3.89 11.06
N ILE A 229 27.66 -3.50 11.86
CA ILE A 229 26.26 -3.43 11.47
C ILE A 229 25.70 -2.03 11.66
N VAL A 230 24.84 -1.59 10.75
CA VAL A 230 24.11 -0.31 10.81
C VAL A 230 22.62 -0.55 10.55
N LEU A 231 21.78 0.11 11.33
CA LEU A 231 20.33 0.20 11.11
C LEU A 231 20.00 1.56 10.52
N ALA A 232 19.42 1.60 9.34
CA ALA A 232 18.90 2.81 8.72
C ALA A 232 17.36 2.83 8.75
N PHE A 233 16.82 3.93 9.28
CA PHE A 233 15.41 4.26 9.21
C PHE A 233 15.18 5.28 8.10
N ALA A 234 14.38 4.93 7.09
CA ALA A 234 13.98 5.81 6.00
C ALA A 234 12.46 5.96 5.96
N GLY A 235 11.98 7.20 5.89
CA GLY A 235 10.56 7.51 5.78
C GLY A 235 10.11 8.70 6.62
N PRO A 236 8.89 9.19 6.37
CA PRO A 236 8.36 10.34 7.08
C PRO A 236 8.07 10.03 8.55
N ASP A 237 8.35 10.99 9.41
CA ASP A 237 8.02 10.94 10.84
C ASP A 237 6.51 11.15 11.05
N GLU A 238 5.89 10.30 11.82
CA GLU A 238 4.50 10.44 12.23
C GLU A 238 4.40 10.54 13.76
N GLY A 239 4.03 11.73 14.22
CA GLY A 239 3.77 11.98 15.64
C GLY A 239 5.01 12.06 16.54
N GLY A 240 6.19 12.40 16.01
CA GLY A 240 7.42 12.54 16.77
C GLY A 240 8.11 11.20 17.07
N MET A 241 7.80 10.15 16.33
CA MET A 241 8.39 8.82 16.51
C MET A 241 9.91 8.85 16.32
N LYS A 242 10.44 9.67 15.40
CA LYS A 242 11.88 9.81 15.18
C LYS A 242 12.59 10.20 16.48
N ALA A 243 12.11 11.24 17.17
CA ALA A 243 12.73 11.70 18.42
C ALA A 243 12.69 10.61 19.52
N GLN A 244 11.61 9.83 19.59
CA GLN A 244 11.48 8.70 20.52
C GLN A 244 12.50 7.59 20.19
N LEU A 245 12.69 7.26 18.91
CA LEU A 245 13.68 6.27 18.47
C LEU A 245 15.11 6.75 18.73
N GLU A 246 15.42 8.02 18.49
CA GLU A 246 16.74 8.61 18.82
C GLU A 246 17.04 8.53 20.32
N GLN A 247 16.06 8.85 21.16
CA GLN A 247 16.21 8.71 22.61
C GLN A 247 16.39 7.25 23.03
N MET A 248 15.61 6.35 22.47
CA MET A 248 15.71 4.91 22.71
C MET A 248 17.08 4.37 22.29
N ALA A 249 17.60 4.77 21.11
CA ALA A 249 18.92 4.35 20.65
C ALA A 249 20.04 4.77 21.61
N LYS A 250 19.93 5.97 22.23
CA LYS A 250 20.85 6.43 23.29
C LYS A 250 20.76 5.54 24.53
N GLN A 251 19.55 5.25 24.99
CA GLN A 251 19.33 4.40 26.17
C GLN A 251 19.84 2.96 25.96
N LEU A 252 19.72 2.44 24.74
CA LEU A 252 20.19 1.12 24.37
C LEU A 252 21.70 1.06 24.01
N GLY A 253 22.38 2.21 23.95
CA GLY A 253 23.81 2.31 23.63
C GLY A 253 24.18 2.10 22.18
N VAL A 254 23.20 2.17 21.25
CA VAL A 254 23.41 1.87 19.81
C VAL A 254 23.33 3.10 18.90
N SER A 255 23.32 4.32 19.45
CA SER A 255 23.14 5.55 18.66
C SER A 255 24.13 5.73 17.51
N ARG A 256 25.36 5.19 17.65
CA ARG A 256 26.39 5.28 16.60
C ARG A 256 26.13 4.38 15.41
N CYS A 257 25.31 3.34 15.60
CA CYS A 257 24.95 2.34 14.59
C CYS A 257 23.55 2.55 14.03
N VAL A 258 22.85 3.64 14.40
CA VAL A 258 21.49 3.94 13.95
C VAL A 258 21.49 5.25 13.19
N GLN A 259 20.94 5.23 11.98
CA GLN A 259 20.87 6.39 11.12
C GLN A 259 19.42 6.68 10.67
N PHE A 260 19.10 7.95 10.47
CA PHE A 260 17.79 8.42 10.01
C PHE A 260 17.95 9.17 8.70
N ALA A 261 17.61 8.49 7.58
CA ALA A 261 17.77 9.02 6.23
C ALA A 261 16.70 10.05 5.83
N GLY A 262 15.68 10.27 6.66
CA GLY A 262 14.53 11.08 6.26
C GLY A 262 13.62 10.35 5.27
N SER A 263 12.79 11.11 4.55
CA SER A 263 11.85 10.54 3.57
C SER A 263 12.58 10.12 2.29
N ALA A 264 12.42 8.88 1.86
CA ALA A 264 12.95 8.35 0.61
C ALA A 264 11.83 8.06 -0.38
N PHE A 265 11.87 8.69 -1.56
CA PHE A 265 10.89 8.52 -2.63
C PHE A 265 11.60 8.32 -3.97
N GLY A 266 10.83 7.88 -4.99
CA GLY A 266 11.37 7.71 -6.33
C GLY A 266 12.64 6.85 -6.35
N GLN A 267 13.72 7.34 -6.95
CA GLN A 267 14.99 6.62 -7.08
C GLN A 267 15.69 6.39 -5.74
N ASP A 268 15.58 7.31 -4.78
CA ASP A 268 16.21 7.17 -3.46
C ASP A 268 15.65 5.97 -2.69
N LYS A 269 14.36 5.72 -2.82
CA LYS A 269 13.70 4.54 -2.24
C LYS A 269 14.30 3.24 -2.81
N TRP A 270 14.46 3.17 -4.12
CA TRP A 270 15.01 2.00 -4.79
C TRP A 270 16.49 1.80 -4.49
N ALA A 271 17.25 2.90 -4.34
CA ALA A 271 18.64 2.86 -3.89
C ALA A 271 18.75 2.27 -2.47
N ALA A 272 17.85 2.71 -1.56
CA ALA A 272 17.84 2.20 -0.19
C ALA A 272 17.58 0.69 -0.14
N TYR A 273 16.58 0.20 -0.87
CA TYR A 273 16.33 -1.24 -0.94
C TYR A 273 17.51 -2.00 -1.54
N ARG A 274 18.05 -1.51 -2.66
CA ARG A 274 19.14 -2.18 -3.39
C ARG A 274 20.43 -2.30 -2.59
N ASP A 275 20.71 -1.33 -1.73
CA ASP A 275 21.93 -1.24 -0.93
C ASP A 275 21.84 -1.99 0.41
N ALA A 276 20.64 -2.39 0.82
CA ALA A 276 20.43 -3.10 2.07
C ALA A 276 20.83 -4.57 1.98
N ASP A 277 21.48 -5.09 3.03
CA ASP A 277 21.72 -6.53 3.19
C ASP A 277 20.43 -7.27 3.61
N VAL A 278 19.55 -6.59 4.34
CA VAL A 278 18.24 -7.08 4.76
C VAL A 278 17.27 -5.91 4.96
N PHE A 279 16.05 -6.07 4.47
CA PHE A 279 14.95 -5.17 4.75
C PHE A 279 14.06 -5.75 5.84
N VAL A 280 13.61 -4.93 6.79
CA VAL A 280 12.77 -5.37 7.91
C VAL A 280 11.47 -4.60 7.98
N LEU A 281 10.34 -5.32 8.04
CA LEU A 281 9.01 -4.77 8.22
C LEU A 281 8.35 -5.40 9.46
N PRO A 282 8.58 -4.86 10.67
CA PRO A 282 8.15 -5.45 11.93
C PRO A 282 6.73 -5.01 12.33
N SER A 283 5.84 -4.81 11.37
CA SER A 283 4.52 -4.21 11.58
C SER A 283 3.61 -5.07 12.47
N GLN A 284 2.84 -4.42 13.34
CA GLN A 284 1.78 -5.07 14.15
C GLN A 284 0.57 -5.50 13.31
N ASN A 285 0.32 -4.80 12.23
CA ASN A 285 -0.74 -5.09 11.27
C ASN A 285 -0.40 -4.40 9.96
N GLU A 286 -0.18 -5.19 8.93
CA GLU A 286 0.14 -4.72 7.59
C GLU A 286 -0.75 -5.44 6.59
N ASN A 287 -1.60 -4.71 5.91
CA ASN A 287 -2.59 -5.31 5.02
C ASN A 287 -1.96 -6.19 3.93
N PHE A 288 -0.92 -5.68 3.26
CA PHE A 288 -0.16 -6.47 2.29
C PHE A 288 1.34 -6.47 2.62
N GLY A 289 1.98 -5.31 2.72
CA GLY A 289 3.42 -5.16 2.89
C GLY A 289 4.12 -4.74 1.61
N ASN A 290 3.61 -3.68 0.96
CA ASN A 290 4.18 -3.19 -0.30
C ASN A 290 5.67 -2.88 -0.22
N THR A 291 6.17 -2.35 0.92
CA THR A 291 7.59 -2.05 1.12
C THR A 291 8.45 -3.31 1.16
N ALA A 292 7.96 -4.42 1.72
CA ALA A 292 8.64 -5.71 1.66
C ALA A 292 8.64 -6.28 0.23
N ALA A 293 7.51 -6.17 -0.48
CA ALA A 293 7.42 -6.57 -1.87
C ALA A 293 8.37 -5.76 -2.77
N GLU A 294 8.51 -4.44 -2.54
CA GLU A 294 9.46 -3.57 -3.24
C GLU A 294 10.91 -3.96 -2.97
N ALA A 295 11.28 -4.30 -1.74
CA ALA A 295 12.61 -4.80 -1.40
C ALA A 295 12.93 -6.10 -2.14
N VAL A 296 12.00 -7.05 -2.13
CA VAL A 296 12.12 -8.33 -2.86
C VAL A 296 12.25 -8.10 -4.37
N ALA A 297 11.53 -7.14 -4.93
CA ALA A 297 11.57 -6.83 -6.36
C ALA A 297 12.95 -6.35 -6.84
N VAL A 298 13.83 -5.88 -5.96
CA VAL A 298 15.22 -5.51 -6.28
C VAL A 298 16.25 -6.53 -5.78
N GLY A 299 15.78 -7.69 -5.29
CA GLY A 299 16.65 -8.78 -4.85
C GLY A 299 17.08 -8.70 -3.39
N THR A 300 16.49 -7.86 -2.57
CA THR A 300 16.82 -7.70 -1.16
C THR A 300 15.98 -8.64 -0.30
N PRO A 301 16.60 -9.57 0.45
CA PRO A 301 15.88 -10.48 1.33
C PRO A 301 15.26 -9.72 2.51
N VAL A 302 14.14 -10.22 3.00
CA VAL A 302 13.34 -9.51 3.99
C VAL A 302 13.12 -10.29 5.28
N ILE A 303 12.86 -9.56 6.37
CA ILE A 303 12.26 -10.10 7.60
C ILE A 303 10.94 -9.37 7.81
N VAL A 304 9.86 -10.12 7.93
CA VAL A 304 8.53 -9.55 8.17
C VAL A 304 7.86 -10.27 9.35
N THR A 305 6.93 -9.60 10.01
CA THR A 305 6.07 -10.26 11.00
C THR A 305 4.97 -11.07 10.33
N GLU A 306 4.44 -12.07 11.02
CA GLU A 306 3.30 -12.87 10.58
C GLU A 306 2.02 -12.04 10.36
N GLN A 307 1.94 -10.82 10.94
CA GLN A 307 0.87 -9.86 10.74
C GLN A 307 1.00 -9.05 9.43
N CYS A 308 1.97 -9.36 8.59
CA CYS A 308 2.07 -8.79 7.24
C CYS A 308 1.37 -9.70 6.22
N GLY A 309 0.39 -9.20 5.47
CA GLY A 309 -0.38 -9.98 4.50
C GLY A 309 0.47 -10.66 3.41
N ILE A 310 1.68 -10.18 3.16
CA ILE A 310 2.63 -10.79 2.21
C ILE A 310 3.45 -11.94 2.84
N ALA A 311 3.41 -12.12 4.17
CA ALA A 311 4.25 -13.08 4.86
C ALA A 311 4.18 -14.52 4.30
N PRO A 312 3.00 -15.09 3.97
CA PRO A 312 2.92 -16.43 3.39
C PRO A 312 3.67 -16.59 2.06
N LEU A 313 3.75 -15.52 1.26
CA LEU A 313 4.46 -15.54 -0.02
C LEU A 313 5.98 -15.48 0.16
N LEU A 314 6.45 -14.86 1.25
CA LEU A 314 7.86 -14.62 1.51
C LEU A 314 8.54 -15.76 2.29
N ALA A 315 7.77 -16.49 3.09
CA ALA A 315 8.28 -17.48 4.03
C ALA A 315 9.22 -18.50 3.37
N ASN A 316 10.48 -18.52 3.82
CA ASN A 316 11.55 -19.41 3.34
C ASN A 316 11.85 -19.33 1.83
N GLN A 317 11.25 -18.38 1.10
CA GLN A 317 11.52 -18.13 -0.31
C GLN A 317 12.39 -16.88 -0.50
N ALA A 318 11.92 -15.72 -0.04
CA ALA A 318 12.60 -14.44 -0.14
C ALA A 318 12.80 -13.75 1.21
N GLY A 319 12.38 -14.38 2.30
CA GLY A 319 12.48 -13.80 3.62
C GLY A 319 12.19 -14.76 4.77
N LEU A 320 12.39 -14.24 5.97
CA LEU A 320 12.00 -14.89 7.22
C LEU A 320 10.72 -14.25 7.76
N VAL A 321 9.83 -15.09 8.29
CA VAL A 321 8.59 -14.65 8.94
C VAL A 321 8.74 -14.94 10.44
N VAL A 322 8.49 -13.90 11.26
CA VAL A 322 8.66 -13.97 12.72
C VAL A 322 7.40 -13.47 13.42
N LYS A 323 7.24 -13.82 14.68
CA LYS A 323 6.23 -13.20 15.54
C LYS A 323 6.59 -11.73 15.80
N HIS A 324 5.61 -10.94 16.20
CA HIS A 324 5.83 -9.56 16.64
C HIS A 324 6.44 -9.56 18.04
N ASP A 325 7.71 -9.99 18.14
CA ASP A 325 8.47 -10.21 19.37
C ASP A 325 9.93 -9.81 19.16
N VAL A 326 10.55 -9.18 20.17
CA VAL A 326 11.93 -8.68 20.11
C VAL A 326 12.93 -9.81 19.91
N SER A 327 12.80 -10.90 20.68
CA SER A 327 13.76 -12.01 20.68
C SER A 327 13.68 -12.80 19.36
N GLU A 328 12.48 -13.03 18.85
CA GLU A 328 12.23 -13.68 17.54
C GLU A 328 12.87 -12.85 16.42
N LEU A 329 12.66 -11.53 16.45
CA LEU A 329 13.22 -10.62 15.45
C LEU A 329 14.75 -10.52 15.55
N ALA A 330 15.30 -10.45 16.78
CA ALA A 330 16.74 -10.44 17.00
C ALA A 330 17.40 -11.73 16.50
N HIS A 331 16.78 -12.89 16.77
CA HIS A 331 17.26 -14.18 16.27
C HIS A 331 17.28 -14.23 14.74
N ALA A 332 16.19 -13.78 14.09
CA ALA A 332 16.10 -13.72 12.62
C ALA A 332 17.13 -12.75 12.02
N LEU A 333 17.34 -11.58 12.64
CA LEU A 333 18.38 -10.63 12.25
C LEU A 333 19.77 -11.23 12.34
N THR A 334 20.11 -11.87 13.48
CA THR A 334 21.41 -12.54 13.67
C THR A 334 21.65 -13.56 12.57
N ARG A 335 20.68 -14.44 12.31
CA ARG A 335 20.79 -15.43 11.23
C ARG A 335 20.99 -14.78 9.86
N MET A 336 20.20 -13.75 9.55
CA MET A 336 20.27 -13.05 8.26
C MET A 336 21.62 -12.35 8.06
N LEU A 337 22.22 -11.82 9.13
CA LEU A 337 23.48 -11.08 9.06
C LEU A 337 24.72 -11.99 9.08
N THR A 338 24.66 -13.16 9.74
CA THR A 338 25.81 -14.06 9.93
C THR A 338 25.81 -15.25 8.97
N ASP A 339 24.64 -15.78 8.58
CA ASP A 339 24.55 -16.94 7.69
C ASP A 339 24.48 -16.48 6.21
N ASN A 340 25.65 -16.44 5.57
CA ASN A 340 25.76 -16.08 4.15
C ASN A 340 25.04 -17.06 3.21
N LYS A 341 24.93 -18.36 3.61
CA LYS A 341 24.22 -19.36 2.77
C LYS A 341 22.73 -19.12 2.81
N LEU A 342 22.18 -18.91 4.01
CA LEU A 342 20.76 -18.55 4.17
C LEU A 342 20.43 -17.27 3.39
N ARG A 343 21.21 -16.19 3.59
CA ARG A 343 20.98 -14.91 2.92
C ARG A 343 21.06 -15.08 1.40
N GLY A 344 22.05 -15.78 0.88
CA GLY A 344 22.19 -16.04 -0.57
C GLY A 344 21.03 -16.88 -1.12
N HIS A 345 20.53 -17.87 -0.38
CA HIS A 345 19.35 -18.64 -0.73
C HIS A 345 18.11 -17.75 -0.85
N LEU A 346 17.81 -16.94 0.17
CA LEU A 346 16.66 -16.03 0.18
C LEU A 346 16.79 -14.94 -0.89
N GLN A 347 17.98 -14.42 -1.12
CA GLN A 347 18.25 -13.45 -2.18
C GLN A 347 17.99 -14.04 -3.57
N SER A 348 18.39 -15.29 -3.81
CA SER A 348 18.06 -16.00 -5.05
C SER A 348 16.57 -16.24 -5.22
N GLY A 349 15.86 -16.49 -4.12
CA GLY A 349 14.41 -16.67 -4.10
C GLY A 349 13.62 -15.39 -4.42
N CYS A 350 14.21 -14.21 -4.19
CA CYS A 350 13.58 -12.93 -4.53
C CYS A 350 13.14 -12.86 -5.99
N ALA A 351 13.96 -13.34 -6.91
CA ALA A 351 13.65 -13.33 -8.35
C ALA A 351 12.40 -14.18 -8.69
N LYS A 352 12.20 -15.29 -7.99
CA LYS A 352 11.00 -16.14 -8.15
C LYS A 352 9.76 -15.43 -7.63
N VAL A 353 9.83 -14.91 -6.41
CA VAL A 353 8.70 -14.20 -5.78
C VAL A 353 8.33 -12.94 -6.55
N THR A 354 9.31 -12.21 -7.10
CA THR A 354 9.07 -11.01 -7.93
C THR A 354 8.20 -11.31 -9.16
N LYS A 355 8.37 -12.47 -9.79
CA LYS A 355 7.51 -12.87 -10.93
C LYS A 355 6.04 -13.03 -10.52
N GLU A 356 5.78 -13.46 -9.29
CA GLU A 356 4.42 -13.61 -8.76
C GLU A 356 3.82 -12.27 -8.29
N LEU A 357 4.67 -11.24 -8.09
CA LEU A 357 4.29 -9.91 -7.63
C LEU A 357 4.00 -8.91 -8.76
N GLY A 358 4.11 -9.29 -10.03
CA GLY A 358 3.79 -8.41 -11.16
C GLY A 358 2.33 -7.98 -11.19
N TRP A 359 2.06 -6.80 -11.80
CA TRP A 359 0.68 -6.28 -11.94
C TRP A 359 -0.18 -7.03 -12.96
N GLU A 360 0.40 -7.83 -13.85
CA GLU A 360 -0.34 -8.55 -14.90
C GLU A 360 -1.42 -9.49 -14.33
N GLY A 361 -1.07 -10.27 -13.30
CA GLY A 361 -2.01 -11.15 -12.59
C GLY A 361 -3.16 -10.37 -11.96
N PRO A 362 -2.88 -9.42 -11.05
CA PRO A 362 -3.91 -8.57 -10.42
C PRO A 362 -4.81 -7.83 -11.42
N VAL A 363 -4.28 -7.33 -12.52
CA VAL A 363 -5.08 -6.66 -13.58
C VAL A 363 -6.04 -7.66 -14.24
N ARG A 364 -5.56 -8.86 -14.60
CA ARG A 364 -6.39 -9.90 -15.20
C ARG A 364 -7.50 -10.39 -14.26
N GLU A 365 -7.19 -10.56 -12.98
CA GLU A 365 -8.19 -10.94 -11.97
C GLU A 365 -9.27 -9.86 -11.82
N MET A 366 -8.88 -8.60 -11.78
CA MET A 366 -9.84 -7.49 -11.67
C MET A 366 -10.67 -7.32 -12.93
N GLU A 367 -10.10 -7.45 -14.12
CA GLU A 367 -10.83 -7.45 -15.38
C GLU A 367 -11.93 -8.52 -15.37
N SER A 368 -11.57 -9.75 -15.02
CA SER A 368 -12.53 -10.87 -14.93
C SER A 368 -13.65 -10.57 -13.92
N LEU A 369 -13.32 -9.98 -12.78
CA LEU A 369 -14.29 -9.61 -11.76
C LEU A 369 -15.24 -8.49 -12.24
N TYR A 370 -14.72 -7.46 -12.91
CA TYR A 370 -15.55 -6.40 -13.49
C TYR A 370 -16.51 -6.94 -14.54
N LEU A 371 -16.04 -7.77 -15.47
CA LEU A 371 -16.88 -8.41 -16.50
C LEU A 371 -18.00 -9.25 -15.87
N LYS A 372 -17.71 -9.99 -14.80
CA LYS A 372 -18.74 -10.72 -14.04
C LYS A 372 -19.79 -9.77 -13.44
N CYS A 373 -19.39 -8.67 -12.83
CA CYS A 373 -20.32 -7.71 -12.24
C CYS A 373 -21.21 -7.06 -13.28
N VAL A 374 -20.67 -6.73 -14.45
CA VAL A 374 -21.43 -6.16 -15.58
C VAL A 374 -22.42 -7.15 -16.17
N SER A 375 -22.00 -8.41 -16.40
CA SER A 375 -22.89 -9.45 -16.94
C SER A 375 -24.06 -9.80 -16.02
N HIS A 376 -23.85 -9.78 -14.70
CA HIS A 376 -24.94 -9.96 -13.73
C HIS A 376 -25.97 -8.84 -13.80
N ARG A 377 -25.52 -7.58 -14.04
CA ARG A 377 -26.44 -6.44 -14.23
C ARG A 377 -27.31 -6.62 -15.48
N ALA A 378 -26.73 -7.03 -16.61
CA ALA A 378 -27.45 -7.23 -17.86
C ALA A 378 -28.58 -8.26 -17.69
N ARG A 379 -28.29 -9.42 -17.10
CA ARG A 379 -29.29 -10.47 -16.82
C ARG A 379 -30.39 -10.02 -15.86
N ALA A 380 -30.05 -9.25 -14.82
CA ALA A 380 -31.05 -8.72 -13.88
C ALA A 380 -32.00 -7.70 -14.55
N GLY A 381 -31.49 -6.91 -15.50
CA GLY A 381 -32.32 -5.99 -16.30
C GLY A 381 -33.27 -6.70 -17.27
N GLU A 382 -32.83 -7.79 -17.89
CA GLU A 382 -33.67 -8.60 -18.78
C GLU A 382 -34.83 -9.26 -18.03
N ILE A 383 -34.61 -9.75 -16.80
CA ILE A 383 -35.66 -10.40 -15.98
C ILE A 383 -36.73 -9.36 -15.54
N GLN A 384 -36.35 -8.11 -15.30
CA GLN A 384 -37.28 -7.05 -14.92
C GLN A 384 -38.12 -6.51 -16.09
N GLN A 385 -37.71 -6.75 -17.35
CA GLN A 385 -38.48 -6.32 -18.52
C GLN A 385 -39.48 -7.39 -19.03
N VAL A 386 -39.40 -8.61 -18.53
CA VAL A 386 -40.23 -9.76 -18.94
C VAL A 386 -41.32 -10.11 -17.88
N GLY A 387 -41.29 -9.48 -16.72
CA GLY A 387 -42.30 -9.60 -15.66
C GLY A 387 -43.12 -8.33 -15.48
#